data_17d17d5d7fc46a94bcbec692dad6eec2
#
_entry.id   17d17d5d7fc46a94bcbec692dad6eec2
#
_cell.length_a   1.000
_cell.length_b   1.000
_cell.length_c   1.000
_cell.angle_alpha   90.00
_cell.angle_beta   90.00
_cell.angle_gamma   90.00
#
_symmetry.space_group_name_H-M   'P 1'
#
loop_
_entity.id
_entity.type
_entity.pdbx_description
1 polymer ?
#
loop_
_entity_poly.entity_id
_entity_poly.type
_entity_poly.pdbx_seq_one_letter_code
_entity_poly.pdbx_strand_id
1 'polypeptide(L)'
;MLATEAGAMFEPRAAQALRGWLVGLALSLVLLLGWGAAPAWAYDNPDLLPDHPTPVIDLAKILTDNQRAALEAEIDDFEAVSGWKLRVLTQYDRTPGLAVKDFWGLDERSLLLIADERGGNLLNFNVGDALFALMPRTYWVELQTRFGNQYYVRDHGQDAAILDSLHTVKGCLEIGGCQVVPGLPQEQWLLTLATSILGGLIVGFAAYPRKPEHTVEWAWVLLLSPLWVILFGVFGVAPIITRTSELLPLVRNGLGFVGAIAVAYLIAQNTIGKTRLKEGDQG
;
A
#
# COMPACT_ATOMS: atom_id res chain seq x y z
N MET A 1 -70.12 -16.55 -58.96
CA MET A 1 -68.91 -17.44 -59.22
C MET A 1 -67.70 -16.62 -59.14
N LEU A 2 -66.68 -17.10 -58.46
CA LEU A 2 -65.37 -16.52 -58.21
C LEU A 2 -65.24 -15.75 -56.89
N ALA A 3 -65.20 -16.51 -55.83
CA ALA A 3 -64.54 -16.14 -54.58
C ALA A 3 -63.65 -17.34 -54.23
N THR A 4 -62.51 -17.13 -53.67
CA THR A 4 -61.54 -18.08 -53.13
C THR A 4 -60.28 -18.15 -53.98
N GLU A 5 -59.24 -17.42 -53.49
CA GLU A 5 -57.88 -17.85 -53.35
C GLU A 5 -56.95 -16.66 -53.02
N ALA A 6 -56.90 -16.26 -51.76
CA ALA A 6 -55.85 -15.37 -51.26
C ALA A 6 -55.61 -15.59 -49.76
N GLY A 7 -55.14 -16.78 -49.42
CA GLY A 7 -54.96 -17.09 -48.01
C GLY A 7 -54.02 -18.25 -47.73
N ALA A 8 -52.88 -18.35 -48.41
CA ALA A 8 -51.92 -19.41 -48.04
C ALA A 8 -50.52 -19.18 -48.69
N MET A 9 -49.79 -18.16 -48.29
CA MET A 9 -48.38 -18.12 -48.70
C MET A 9 -47.45 -17.22 -47.83
N PHE A 10 -47.75 -17.02 -46.56
CA PHE A 10 -46.87 -16.14 -45.75
C PHE A 10 -46.41 -16.68 -44.41
N GLU A 11 -46.62 -17.94 -44.08
CA GLU A 11 -46.25 -18.46 -42.75
C GLU A 11 -44.99 -19.32 -42.57
N PRO A 12 -44.32 -19.96 -43.56
CA PRO A 12 -43.26 -20.88 -43.18
C PRO A 12 -41.89 -20.25 -42.96
N ARG A 13 -41.62 -19.09 -43.54
CA ARG A 13 -40.25 -18.51 -43.45
C ARG A 13 -39.94 -17.79 -42.13
N ALA A 14 -40.88 -17.06 -41.59
CA ALA A 14 -40.68 -16.38 -40.31
C ALA A 14 -40.63 -17.36 -39.12
N ALA A 15 -41.45 -18.40 -39.14
CA ALA A 15 -41.42 -19.44 -38.11
C ALA A 15 -40.12 -20.29 -38.15
N GLN A 16 -39.58 -20.54 -39.34
CA GLN A 16 -38.28 -21.22 -39.48
C GLN A 16 -37.11 -20.35 -39.02
N ALA A 17 -37.12 -19.07 -39.33
CA ALA A 17 -36.13 -18.13 -38.84
C ALA A 17 -36.15 -17.99 -37.31
N LEU A 18 -37.35 -17.92 -36.70
CA LEU A 18 -37.52 -17.85 -35.24
C LEU A 18 -37.03 -19.14 -34.54
N ARG A 19 -37.33 -20.32 -35.14
CA ARG A 19 -36.81 -21.59 -34.63
C ARG A 19 -35.28 -21.68 -34.72
N GLY A 20 -34.66 -21.23 -35.83
CA GLY A 20 -33.22 -21.16 -35.98
C GLY A 20 -32.56 -20.25 -34.92
N TRP A 21 -33.17 -19.11 -34.63
CA TRP A 21 -32.72 -18.18 -33.58
C TRP A 21 -32.81 -18.78 -32.17
N LEU A 22 -33.93 -19.43 -31.86
CA LEU A 22 -34.14 -20.08 -30.55
C LEU A 22 -33.19 -21.27 -30.35
N VAL A 23 -32.93 -22.07 -31.39
CA VAL A 23 -31.94 -23.16 -31.32
C VAL A 23 -30.52 -22.63 -31.18
N GLY A 24 -30.17 -21.55 -31.88
CA GLY A 24 -28.87 -20.88 -31.73
C GLY A 24 -28.67 -20.28 -30.33
N LEU A 25 -29.72 -19.67 -29.76
CA LEU A 25 -29.69 -19.14 -28.39
C LEU A 25 -29.61 -20.25 -27.35
N ALA A 26 -30.33 -21.36 -27.52
CA ALA A 26 -30.25 -22.53 -26.65
C ALA A 26 -28.89 -23.22 -26.73
N LEU A 27 -28.29 -23.34 -27.90
CA LEU A 27 -26.94 -23.90 -28.09
C LEU A 27 -25.86 -22.99 -27.46
N SER A 28 -25.97 -21.66 -27.62
CA SER A 28 -25.03 -20.72 -26.96
C SER A 28 -25.20 -20.74 -25.45
N LEU A 29 -26.41 -20.89 -24.93
CA LEU A 29 -26.66 -21.02 -23.48
C LEU A 29 -26.09 -22.34 -22.93
N VAL A 30 -26.23 -23.44 -23.67
CA VAL A 30 -25.66 -24.76 -23.31
C VAL A 30 -24.14 -24.73 -23.38
N LEU A 31 -23.55 -24.02 -24.35
CA LEU A 31 -22.10 -23.83 -24.42
C LEU A 31 -21.58 -22.92 -23.30
N LEU A 32 -22.32 -21.88 -22.90
CA LEU A 32 -21.98 -21.02 -21.76
C LEU A 32 -22.16 -21.73 -20.40
N LEU A 33 -23.16 -22.58 -20.28
CA LEU A 33 -23.41 -23.37 -19.06
C LEU A 33 -22.58 -24.69 -19.02
N GLY A 34 -22.19 -25.21 -20.19
CA GLY A 34 -21.40 -26.43 -20.33
C GLY A 34 -19.89 -26.24 -20.18
N TRP A 35 -19.40 -25.00 -20.20
CA TRP A 35 -18.08 -24.69 -19.64
C TRP A 35 -18.25 -24.57 -18.12
N GLY A 36 -18.59 -25.72 -17.52
CA GLY A 36 -18.53 -25.88 -16.09
C GLY A 36 -17.17 -25.36 -15.65
N ALA A 37 -17.17 -24.37 -14.76
CA ALA A 37 -15.98 -24.01 -14.03
C ALA A 37 -15.40 -25.32 -13.53
N ALA A 38 -14.30 -25.79 -14.14
CA ALA A 38 -13.53 -26.88 -13.58
C ALA A 38 -13.33 -26.48 -12.11
N PRO A 39 -13.70 -27.32 -11.13
CA PRO A 39 -13.43 -26.99 -9.75
C PRO A 39 -11.94 -26.65 -9.71
N ALA A 40 -11.60 -25.43 -9.29
CA ALA A 40 -10.23 -25.09 -8.97
C ALA A 40 -9.89 -25.99 -7.79
N TRP A 41 -9.32 -27.14 -8.09
CA TRP A 41 -8.76 -28.01 -7.08
C TRP A 41 -7.66 -27.19 -6.44
N ALA A 42 -7.91 -26.66 -5.26
CA ALA A 42 -6.86 -26.15 -4.40
C ALA A 42 -5.93 -27.35 -4.23
N TYR A 43 -4.75 -27.27 -4.83
CA TYR A 43 -3.80 -28.38 -4.82
C TYR A 43 -3.19 -28.42 -3.42
N ASP A 44 -3.81 -29.23 -2.54
CA ASP A 44 -3.28 -29.51 -1.21
C ASP A 44 -2.20 -30.57 -1.32
N ASN A 45 -1.00 -30.22 -0.89
CA ASN A 45 0.12 -31.14 -0.83
C ASN A 45 0.66 -31.23 0.61
N PRO A 46 0.02 -32.05 1.47
CA PRO A 46 0.44 -32.20 2.86
C PRO A 46 1.84 -32.84 3.01
N ASP A 47 2.34 -33.54 1.97
CA ASP A 47 3.67 -34.17 1.99
C ASP A 47 4.82 -33.14 2.06
N LEU A 48 4.52 -31.85 1.81
CA LEU A 48 5.48 -30.76 1.95
C LEU A 48 5.57 -30.21 3.38
N LEU A 49 4.68 -30.65 4.26
CA LEU A 49 4.68 -30.22 5.65
C LEU A 49 5.66 -31.07 6.45
N PRO A 50 6.37 -30.50 7.42
CA PRO A 50 7.25 -31.25 8.30
C PRO A 50 6.46 -32.18 9.25
N ASP A 51 7.13 -33.21 9.80
CA ASP A 51 6.48 -34.18 10.72
C ASP A 51 5.98 -33.53 12.02
N HIS A 52 6.58 -32.42 12.41
CA HIS A 52 6.23 -31.67 13.63
C HIS A 52 5.93 -30.20 13.29
N PRO A 53 4.92 -29.58 13.93
CA PRO A 53 4.61 -28.17 13.75
C PRO A 53 5.80 -27.29 14.19
N THR A 54 6.46 -26.65 13.23
CA THR A 54 7.43 -25.58 13.44
C THR A 54 6.80 -24.25 13.03
N PRO A 55 7.11 -23.13 13.66
CA PRO A 55 6.50 -21.85 13.30
C PRO A 55 6.92 -21.34 11.91
N VAL A 56 8.04 -21.86 11.35
CA VAL A 56 8.57 -21.47 10.05
C VAL A 56 8.72 -22.70 9.14
N ILE A 57 8.11 -22.63 7.96
CA ILE A 57 8.29 -23.60 6.87
C ILE A 57 8.92 -22.89 5.68
N ASP A 58 10.20 -23.15 5.43
CA ASP A 58 10.97 -22.46 4.39
C ASP A 58 11.21 -23.38 3.18
N LEU A 59 10.16 -23.55 2.32
CA LEU A 59 10.24 -24.38 1.12
C LEU A 59 11.02 -23.73 -0.02
N ALA A 60 11.04 -22.39 -0.08
CA ALA A 60 11.78 -21.64 -1.07
C ALA A 60 13.27 -21.45 -0.71
N LYS A 61 13.66 -21.81 0.51
CA LYS A 61 15.02 -21.62 1.05
C LYS A 61 15.52 -20.19 0.98
N ILE A 62 14.64 -19.26 1.36
CA ILE A 62 14.94 -17.83 1.42
C ILE A 62 15.80 -17.51 2.65
N LEU A 63 15.52 -18.17 3.78
CA LEU A 63 16.22 -17.95 5.03
C LEU A 63 17.46 -18.85 5.14
N THR A 64 18.53 -18.33 5.68
CA THR A 64 19.65 -19.17 6.13
C THR A 64 19.22 -20.02 7.32
N ASP A 65 19.91 -21.15 7.58
CA ASP A 65 19.59 -22.01 8.73
C ASP A 65 19.64 -21.25 10.07
N ASN A 66 20.59 -20.31 10.21
CA ASN A 66 20.71 -19.48 11.41
C ASN A 66 19.55 -18.50 11.54
N GLN A 67 19.14 -17.84 10.45
CA GLN A 67 18.00 -16.92 10.44
C GLN A 67 16.70 -17.67 10.76
N ARG A 68 16.51 -18.83 10.15
CA ARG A 68 15.34 -19.67 10.41
C ARG A 68 15.27 -20.09 11.87
N ALA A 69 16.34 -20.65 12.43
CA ALA A 69 16.38 -21.07 13.82
C ALA A 69 16.17 -19.91 14.81
N ALA A 70 16.74 -18.75 14.53
CA ALA A 70 16.55 -17.55 15.34
C ALA A 70 15.10 -17.06 15.28
N LEU A 71 14.49 -17.05 14.07
CA LEU A 71 13.11 -16.65 13.86
C LEU A 71 12.12 -17.62 14.52
N GLU A 72 12.36 -18.94 14.44
CA GLU A 72 11.57 -19.96 15.13
C GLU A 72 11.54 -19.71 16.65
N ALA A 73 12.73 -19.55 17.25
CA ALA A 73 12.83 -19.26 18.68
C ALA A 73 12.12 -17.96 19.06
N GLU A 74 12.30 -16.90 18.28
CA GLU A 74 11.65 -15.60 18.51
C GLU A 74 10.11 -15.70 18.45
N ILE A 75 9.57 -16.44 17.48
CA ILE A 75 8.12 -16.63 17.33
C ILE A 75 7.57 -17.46 18.49
N ASP A 76 8.23 -18.54 18.89
CA ASP A 76 7.80 -19.40 19.99
C ASP A 76 7.80 -18.63 21.33
N ASP A 77 8.85 -17.86 21.60
CA ASP A 77 8.93 -17.00 22.78
C ASP A 77 7.82 -15.93 22.78
N PHE A 78 7.57 -15.32 21.63
CA PHE A 78 6.51 -14.33 21.48
C PHE A 78 5.12 -14.92 21.67
N GLU A 79 4.84 -16.10 21.11
CA GLU A 79 3.57 -16.79 21.29
C GLU A 79 3.36 -17.18 22.77
N ALA A 80 4.38 -17.68 23.46
CA ALA A 80 4.33 -18.05 24.85
C ALA A 80 3.95 -16.88 25.77
N VAL A 81 4.42 -15.65 25.46
CA VAL A 81 4.17 -14.45 26.25
C VAL A 81 2.85 -13.76 25.88
N SER A 82 2.57 -13.62 24.57
CA SER A 82 1.47 -12.79 24.05
C SER A 82 0.20 -13.59 23.71
N GLY A 83 0.36 -14.89 23.44
CA GLY A 83 -0.71 -15.76 22.91
C GLY A 83 -1.10 -15.46 21.46
N TRP A 84 -0.33 -14.63 20.71
CA TRP A 84 -0.50 -14.43 19.29
C TRP A 84 0.34 -15.44 18.51
N LYS A 85 -0.28 -16.10 17.55
CA LYS A 85 0.39 -17.13 16.73
C LYS A 85 0.90 -16.49 15.45
N LEU A 86 2.22 -16.39 15.30
CA LEU A 86 2.86 -15.96 14.06
C LEU A 86 3.35 -17.21 13.32
N ARG A 87 3.13 -17.29 12.01
CA ARG A 87 3.58 -18.42 11.17
C ARG A 87 4.13 -17.89 9.87
N VAL A 88 5.17 -18.53 9.37
CA VAL A 88 5.87 -18.15 8.14
C VAL A 88 5.93 -19.34 7.20
N LEU A 89 5.46 -19.13 5.97
CA LEU A 89 5.60 -20.06 4.87
C LEU A 89 6.34 -19.38 3.73
N THR A 90 7.47 -19.90 3.32
CA THR A 90 8.08 -19.48 2.06
C THR A 90 7.81 -20.55 1.00
N GLN A 91 7.44 -20.13 -0.20
CA GLN A 91 7.14 -21.05 -1.29
C GLN A 91 7.54 -20.45 -2.65
N TYR A 92 7.81 -21.35 -3.62
CA TYR A 92 8.05 -20.98 -5.00
C TYR A 92 7.22 -21.89 -5.93
N ASP A 93 7.78 -23.00 -6.41
CA ASP A 93 7.07 -23.91 -7.33
C ASP A 93 6.11 -24.87 -6.60
N ARG A 94 6.37 -25.18 -5.35
CA ARG A 94 5.60 -26.11 -4.53
C ARG A 94 4.93 -25.40 -3.39
N THR A 95 3.64 -25.67 -3.20
CA THR A 95 2.84 -25.13 -2.13
C THR A 95 2.09 -26.24 -1.40
N PRO A 96 2.04 -26.23 -0.07
CA PRO A 96 1.20 -27.17 0.70
C PRO A 96 -0.29 -26.80 0.62
N GLY A 97 -0.65 -25.65 0.03
CA GLY A 97 -2.04 -25.23 -0.13
C GLY A 97 -2.74 -24.93 1.20
N LEU A 98 -4.00 -25.33 1.32
CA LEU A 98 -4.81 -25.10 2.52
C LEU A 98 -4.41 -26.00 3.69
N ALA A 99 -3.65 -27.09 3.45
CA ALA A 99 -3.23 -28.03 4.49
C ALA A 99 -2.45 -27.34 5.64
N VAL A 100 -1.80 -26.18 5.38
CA VAL A 100 -1.12 -25.39 6.43
C VAL A 100 -2.04 -24.87 7.50
N LYS A 101 -3.32 -24.63 7.19
CA LYS A 101 -4.29 -24.11 8.17
C LYS A 101 -4.55 -25.13 9.27
N ASP A 102 -4.80 -26.37 8.87
CA ASP A 102 -5.04 -27.46 9.80
C ASP A 102 -3.76 -27.86 10.53
N PHE A 103 -2.64 -27.88 9.81
CA PHE A 103 -1.32 -28.20 10.36
C PHE A 103 -0.91 -27.27 11.51
N TRP A 104 -1.13 -25.98 11.37
CA TRP A 104 -0.81 -25.00 12.42
C TRP A 104 -1.99 -24.69 13.36
N GLY A 105 -3.20 -25.19 13.09
CA GLY A 105 -4.40 -24.88 13.85
C GLY A 105 -4.63 -23.36 13.88
N LEU A 106 -4.64 -22.73 12.69
CA LEU A 106 -4.80 -21.27 12.57
C LEU A 106 -6.20 -20.84 13.02
N ASP A 107 -6.24 -19.82 13.85
CA ASP A 107 -7.45 -19.28 14.45
C ASP A 107 -7.54 -17.75 14.27
N GLU A 108 -8.47 -17.10 14.96
CA GLU A 108 -8.67 -15.66 14.92
C GLU A 108 -7.46 -14.82 15.44
N ARG A 109 -6.58 -15.45 16.25
CA ARG A 109 -5.38 -14.84 16.82
C ARG A 109 -4.11 -15.20 16.04
N SER A 110 -4.27 -15.74 14.84
CA SER A 110 -3.15 -16.22 14.03
C SER A 110 -2.83 -15.26 12.89
N LEU A 111 -1.54 -15.08 12.62
CA LEU A 111 -1.01 -14.45 11.42
C LEU A 111 -0.18 -15.48 10.65
N LEU A 112 -0.54 -15.70 9.40
CA LEU A 112 0.29 -16.45 8.46
C LEU A 112 0.88 -15.50 7.42
N LEU A 113 2.20 -15.34 7.44
CA LEU A 113 2.96 -14.68 6.40
C LEU A 113 3.34 -15.71 5.33
N ILE A 114 2.99 -15.45 4.09
CA ILE A 114 3.36 -16.26 2.93
C ILE A 114 4.29 -15.44 2.05
N ALA A 115 5.52 -15.91 1.85
CA ALA A 115 6.45 -15.36 0.87
C ALA A 115 6.41 -16.21 -0.41
N ASP A 116 5.91 -15.63 -1.52
CA ASP A 116 5.77 -16.29 -2.81
C ASP A 116 6.25 -15.37 -3.94
N GLU A 117 7.33 -15.74 -4.61
CA GLU A 117 7.92 -14.94 -5.69
C GLU A 117 7.08 -14.89 -6.98
N ARG A 118 6.11 -15.76 -7.15
CA ARG A 118 5.28 -15.84 -8.36
C ARG A 118 4.29 -14.68 -8.49
N GLY A 119 3.99 -13.99 -7.37
CA GLY A 119 3.18 -12.79 -7.36
C GLY A 119 3.97 -11.52 -7.69
N GLY A 120 3.31 -10.45 -8.08
CA GLY A 120 3.96 -9.13 -8.24
C GLY A 120 4.45 -8.50 -6.92
N ASN A 121 4.12 -9.13 -5.79
CA ASN A 121 4.53 -8.78 -4.45
C ASN A 121 4.96 -10.07 -3.74
N LEU A 122 6.15 -10.04 -3.10
CA LEU A 122 6.69 -11.22 -2.42
C LEU A 122 5.81 -11.67 -1.25
N LEU A 123 5.26 -10.72 -0.48
CA LEU A 123 4.57 -11.00 0.78
C LEU A 123 3.06 -11.03 0.62
N ASN A 124 2.43 -12.02 1.23
CA ASN A 124 0.99 -12.12 1.44
C ASN A 124 0.71 -12.43 2.90
N PHE A 125 -0.36 -11.85 3.46
CA PHE A 125 -0.75 -12.06 4.84
C PHE A 125 -2.15 -12.68 4.93
N ASN A 126 -2.25 -13.81 5.61
CA ASN A 126 -3.53 -14.37 6.05
C ASN A 126 -3.71 -14.01 7.53
N VAL A 127 -4.64 -13.12 7.78
CA VAL A 127 -4.80 -12.41 9.06
C VAL A 127 -6.06 -12.90 9.76
N GLY A 128 -5.93 -13.36 10.99
CA GLY A 128 -7.05 -13.73 11.84
C GLY A 128 -7.91 -12.52 12.25
N ASP A 129 -9.19 -12.75 12.48
CA ASP A 129 -10.16 -11.66 12.70
C ASP A 129 -9.84 -10.78 13.93
N ALA A 130 -9.27 -11.35 14.98
CA ALA A 130 -8.88 -10.59 16.18
C ALA A 130 -7.77 -9.56 15.90
N LEU A 131 -6.91 -9.81 14.92
CA LEU A 131 -5.84 -8.89 14.52
C LEU A 131 -6.37 -7.64 13.80
N PHE A 132 -7.51 -7.74 13.10
CA PHE A 132 -8.11 -6.57 12.43
C PHE A 132 -8.65 -5.52 13.42
N ALA A 133 -8.93 -5.90 14.66
CA ALA A 133 -9.31 -4.96 15.70
C ALA A 133 -8.12 -4.09 16.17
N LEU A 134 -6.89 -4.64 16.08
CA LEU A 134 -5.65 -3.98 16.50
C LEU A 134 -4.95 -3.26 15.35
N MET A 135 -5.01 -3.83 14.16
CA MET A 135 -4.37 -3.34 12.94
C MET A 135 -5.37 -3.42 11.77
N PRO A 136 -5.87 -2.28 11.26
CA PRO A 136 -6.91 -2.25 10.24
C PRO A 136 -6.42 -2.82 8.91
N ARG A 137 -7.34 -3.13 7.98
CA ARG A 137 -6.99 -3.68 6.66
C ARG A 137 -5.98 -2.82 5.89
N THR A 138 -6.05 -1.49 6.04
CA THR A 138 -5.10 -0.55 5.42
C THR A 138 -3.67 -0.74 5.91
N TYR A 139 -3.47 -1.11 7.17
CA TYR A 139 -2.16 -1.45 7.73
C TYR A 139 -1.55 -2.65 6.99
N TRP A 140 -2.32 -3.74 6.80
CA TRP A 140 -1.82 -4.96 6.13
C TRP A 140 -1.48 -4.72 4.67
N VAL A 141 -2.29 -3.93 3.95
CA VAL A 141 -1.99 -3.52 2.57
C VAL A 141 -0.72 -2.68 2.51
N GLU A 142 -0.55 -1.73 3.43
CA GLU A 142 0.66 -0.91 3.52
C GLU A 142 1.88 -1.76 3.85
N LEU A 143 1.79 -2.68 4.83
CA LEU A 143 2.87 -3.58 5.23
C LEU A 143 3.34 -4.44 4.03
N GLN A 144 2.39 -5.04 3.33
CA GLN A 144 2.65 -5.84 2.14
C GLN A 144 3.33 -5.04 1.04
N THR A 145 2.81 -3.85 0.71
CA THR A 145 3.37 -3.01 -0.34
C THR A 145 4.71 -2.39 0.05
N ARG A 146 4.95 -2.17 1.32
CA ARG A 146 6.18 -1.57 1.81
C ARG A 146 7.36 -2.53 1.78
N PHE A 147 7.19 -3.74 2.30
CA PHE A 147 8.27 -4.73 2.43
C PHE A 147 8.29 -5.76 1.31
N GLY A 148 7.15 -6.10 0.72
CA GLY A 148 7.05 -7.14 -0.29
C GLY A 148 7.19 -6.66 -1.73
N ASN A 149 7.33 -5.34 -1.98
CA ASN A 149 7.48 -4.83 -3.34
C ASN A 149 8.87 -5.14 -3.92
N GLN A 150 8.95 -5.24 -5.25
CA GLN A 150 10.17 -5.61 -5.97
C GLN A 150 11.37 -4.68 -5.70
N TYR A 151 11.16 -3.41 -5.38
CA TYR A 151 12.25 -2.45 -5.10
C TYR A 151 12.85 -2.73 -3.73
N TYR A 152 12.01 -2.91 -2.71
CA TYR A 152 12.48 -3.26 -1.37
C TYR A 152 13.24 -4.59 -1.38
N VAL A 153 12.66 -5.62 -2.02
CA VAL A 153 13.27 -6.95 -2.14
C VAL A 153 14.61 -6.90 -2.89
N ARG A 154 14.71 -6.11 -3.96
CA ARG A 154 15.96 -5.94 -4.70
C ARG A 154 17.06 -5.26 -3.85
N ASP A 155 16.69 -4.27 -3.05
CA ASP A 155 17.63 -3.42 -2.32
C ASP A 155 18.04 -4.04 -0.96
N HIS A 156 17.18 -4.86 -0.34
CA HIS A 156 17.39 -5.42 1.01
C HIS A 156 17.45 -6.96 1.05
N GLY A 157 16.91 -7.63 0.04
CA GLY A 157 16.78 -9.10 0.00
C GLY A 157 15.40 -9.59 0.41
N GLN A 158 15.10 -10.84 0.05
CA GLN A 158 13.83 -11.50 0.38
C GLN A 158 13.74 -11.86 1.85
N ASP A 159 14.84 -12.28 2.45
CA ASP A 159 14.97 -12.58 3.87
C ASP A 159 14.67 -11.34 4.72
N ALA A 160 15.25 -10.18 4.36
CA ALA A 160 14.97 -8.93 5.05
C ALA A 160 13.49 -8.53 4.91
N ALA A 161 12.85 -8.74 3.76
CA ALA A 161 11.43 -8.45 3.58
C ALA A 161 10.55 -9.26 4.56
N ILE A 162 10.88 -10.53 4.78
CA ILE A 162 10.19 -11.41 5.75
C ILE A 162 10.45 -10.92 7.18
N LEU A 163 11.71 -10.77 7.56
CA LEU A 163 12.12 -10.44 8.92
C LEU A 163 11.60 -9.08 9.36
N ASP A 164 11.78 -8.03 8.53
CA ASP A 164 11.38 -6.66 8.87
C ASP A 164 9.85 -6.52 8.94
N SER A 165 9.12 -7.23 8.08
CA SER A 165 7.66 -7.23 8.16
C SER A 165 7.15 -7.89 9.44
N LEU A 166 7.74 -9.02 9.86
CA LEU A 166 7.38 -9.70 11.10
C LEU A 166 7.77 -8.91 12.34
N HIS A 167 8.98 -8.34 12.39
CA HIS A 167 9.41 -7.47 13.49
C HIS A 167 8.48 -6.25 13.63
N THR A 168 8.03 -5.68 12.50
CA THR A 168 7.07 -4.58 12.51
C THR A 168 5.72 -5.00 13.11
N VAL A 169 5.19 -6.17 12.71
CA VAL A 169 3.93 -6.71 13.28
C VAL A 169 4.09 -7.00 14.77
N LYS A 170 5.17 -7.69 15.16
CA LYS A 170 5.46 -8.02 16.56
C LYS A 170 5.51 -6.76 17.41
N GLY A 171 6.27 -5.73 17.00
CA GLY A 171 6.34 -4.47 17.73
C GLY A 171 4.98 -3.78 17.85
N CYS A 172 4.13 -3.85 16.83
CA CYS A 172 2.77 -3.35 16.91
C CYS A 172 1.89 -4.14 17.90
N LEU A 173 2.03 -5.46 17.95
CA LEU A 173 1.29 -6.30 18.89
C LEU A 173 1.72 -6.07 20.34
N GLU A 174 3.02 -5.83 20.60
CA GLU A 174 3.57 -5.53 21.91
C GLU A 174 2.99 -4.23 22.52
N ILE A 175 2.67 -3.23 21.69
CA ILE A 175 2.08 -1.95 22.13
C ILE A 175 0.55 -1.92 22.07
N GLY A 176 -0.10 -3.06 21.75
CA GLY A 176 -1.55 -3.17 21.68
C GLY A 176 -2.19 -2.77 20.37
N GLY A 177 -1.41 -2.67 19.27
CA GLY A 177 -1.88 -2.42 17.91
C GLY A 177 -1.32 -1.16 17.26
N CYS A 178 -1.42 -1.07 15.94
CA CYS A 178 -0.99 0.06 15.13
C CYS A 178 -2.05 0.42 14.09
N GLN A 179 -2.36 1.70 13.93
CA GLN A 179 -3.27 2.16 12.88
C GLN A 179 -2.58 2.31 11.52
N VAL A 180 -1.28 2.55 11.51
CA VAL A 180 -0.41 2.69 10.33
C VAL A 180 0.89 1.93 10.56
N VAL A 181 1.57 1.55 9.49
CA VAL A 181 2.89 0.88 9.59
C VAL A 181 3.92 1.85 10.16
N PRO A 182 4.60 1.50 11.28
CA PRO A 182 5.59 2.37 11.89
C PRO A 182 6.78 2.68 10.96
N GLY A 183 7.42 3.83 11.22
CA GLY A 183 8.60 4.29 10.49
C GLY A 183 8.26 5.01 9.17
N LEU A 184 9.22 5.75 8.66
CA LEU A 184 9.12 6.51 7.40
C LEU A 184 9.91 5.80 6.30
N PRO A 185 9.24 5.31 5.23
CA PRO A 185 9.95 4.87 4.03
C PRO A 185 10.81 5.98 3.44
N GLN A 186 11.89 5.63 2.75
CA GLN A 186 12.82 6.60 2.18
C GLN A 186 12.13 7.60 1.24
N GLU A 187 11.15 7.14 0.46
CA GLU A 187 10.36 7.99 -0.44
C GLU A 187 9.55 9.03 0.34
N GLN A 188 8.88 8.63 1.42
CA GLN A 188 8.15 9.56 2.28
C GLN A 188 9.10 10.49 3.03
N TRP A 189 10.28 10.01 3.41
CA TRP A 189 11.32 10.81 4.04
C TRP A 189 11.77 11.96 3.15
N LEU A 190 11.96 11.71 1.84
CA LEU A 190 12.29 12.75 0.84
C LEU A 190 11.09 13.64 0.52
N LEU A 191 9.90 13.05 0.34
CA LEU A 191 8.69 13.78 0.01
C LEU A 191 8.31 14.80 1.10
N THR A 192 8.37 14.40 2.37
CA THR A 192 8.07 15.30 3.50
C THR A 192 9.03 16.49 3.58
N LEU A 193 10.30 16.29 3.24
CA LEU A 193 11.26 17.39 3.16
C LEU A 193 10.96 18.30 1.96
N ALA A 194 10.73 17.74 0.78
CA ALA A 194 10.44 18.51 -0.43
C ALA A 194 9.19 19.39 -0.26
N THR A 195 8.11 18.83 0.30
CA THR A 195 6.87 19.58 0.56
C THR A 195 7.06 20.66 1.62
N SER A 196 7.90 20.41 2.64
CA SER A 196 8.27 21.43 3.63
C SER A 196 9.03 22.59 2.99
N ILE A 197 10.00 22.30 2.15
CA ILE A 197 10.76 23.32 1.41
C ILE A 197 9.83 24.12 0.49
N LEU A 198 8.96 23.46 -0.28
CA LEU A 198 8.00 24.15 -1.16
C LEU A 198 7.04 25.06 -0.38
N GLY A 199 6.52 24.59 0.75
CA GLY A 199 5.70 25.40 1.65
C GLY A 199 6.45 26.64 2.13
N GLY A 200 7.71 26.50 2.54
CA GLY A 200 8.59 27.59 2.96
C GLY A 200 8.86 28.61 1.85
N LEU A 201 9.11 28.16 0.62
CA LEU A 201 9.29 29.04 -0.54
C LEU A 201 8.06 29.91 -0.78
N ILE A 202 6.85 29.33 -0.70
CA ILE A 202 5.58 30.05 -0.86
C ILE A 202 5.45 31.15 0.21
N VAL A 203 5.70 30.80 1.47
CA VAL A 203 5.66 31.78 2.58
C VAL A 203 6.68 32.90 2.37
N GLY A 204 7.92 32.56 1.99
CA GLY A 204 8.99 33.56 1.79
C GLY A 204 8.67 34.55 0.67
N PHE A 205 8.16 34.11 -0.48
CA PHE A 205 7.70 34.97 -1.56
C PHE A 205 6.44 35.77 -1.17
N ALA A 206 5.51 35.17 -0.44
CA ALA A 206 4.31 35.86 0.02
C ALA A 206 4.62 36.96 1.04
N ALA A 207 5.59 36.71 1.93
CA ALA A 207 6.01 37.63 2.99
C ALA A 207 6.76 38.83 2.49
N TYR A 208 7.30 38.80 1.26
CA TYR A 208 8.08 39.92 0.73
C TYR A 208 7.22 41.18 0.58
N PRO A 209 7.64 42.35 1.19
CA PRO A 209 6.83 43.55 1.21
C PRO A 209 6.71 44.19 -0.19
N ARG A 210 5.48 44.48 -0.57
CA ARG A 210 5.16 45.20 -1.81
C ARG A 210 5.12 46.70 -1.63
N LYS A 211 5.01 47.20 -0.37
CA LYS A 211 5.03 48.60 0.01
C LYS A 211 6.22 48.87 0.90
N PRO A 212 6.90 50.07 0.77
CA PRO A 212 8.09 50.37 1.55
C PRO A 212 7.80 50.51 3.06
N GLU A 213 6.57 50.72 3.44
CA GLU A 213 6.14 50.90 4.84
C GLU A 213 6.00 49.56 5.60
N HIS A 214 5.95 48.44 4.89
CA HIS A 214 5.76 47.11 5.48
C HIS A 214 7.09 46.35 5.53
N THR A 215 7.32 45.63 6.62
CA THR A 215 8.41 44.65 6.73
C THR A 215 7.99 43.26 6.24
N VAL A 216 6.69 42.91 6.38
CA VAL A 216 6.10 41.65 5.97
C VAL A 216 4.72 41.92 5.40
N GLU A 217 4.39 41.29 4.27
CA GLU A 217 3.08 41.44 3.61
C GLU A 217 2.11 40.32 4.10
N TRP A 218 1.59 40.52 5.29
CA TRP A 218 0.72 39.53 5.97
C TRP A 218 -0.52 39.14 5.17
N ALA A 219 -1.07 40.05 4.37
CA ALA A 219 -2.26 39.79 3.56
C ALA A 219 -2.01 38.66 2.58
N TRP A 220 -0.84 38.58 1.94
CA TRP A 220 -0.49 37.50 1.01
C TRP A 220 -0.09 36.21 1.72
N VAL A 221 0.57 36.29 2.87
CA VAL A 221 0.87 35.10 3.70
C VAL A 221 -0.42 34.42 4.12
N LEU A 222 -1.42 35.20 4.54
CA LEU A 222 -2.73 34.66 4.95
C LEU A 222 -3.55 34.19 3.75
N LEU A 223 -3.54 34.88 2.62
CA LEU A 223 -4.24 34.47 1.41
C LEU A 223 -3.74 33.11 0.89
N LEU A 224 -2.42 32.91 0.95
CA LEU A 224 -1.78 31.65 0.51
C LEU A 224 -1.67 30.60 1.63
N SER A 225 -2.24 30.89 2.82
CA SER A 225 -2.16 29.96 3.95
C SER A 225 -2.72 28.56 3.68
N PRO A 226 -3.82 28.36 2.95
CA PRO A 226 -4.28 26.99 2.66
C PRO A 226 -3.21 26.16 1.94
N LEU A 227 -2.47 26.78 1.02
CA LEU A 227 -1.46 26.08 0.22
C LEU A 227 -0.24 25.67 1.04
N TRP A 228 0.39 26.62 1.75
CA TRP A 228 1.59 26.30 2.53
C TRP A 228 1.28 25.50 3.79
N VAL A 229 0.10 25.64 4.40
CA VAL A 229 -0.33 24.80 5.53
C VAL A 229 -0.53 23.34 5.09
N ILE A 230 -1.12 23.10 3.92
CA ILE A 230 -1.25 21.75 3.37
C ILE A 230 0.14 21.18 3.07
N LEU A 231 1.00 21.92 2.39
CA LEU A 231 2.34 21.43 2.01
C LEU A 231 3.21 21.13 3.24
N PHE A 232 3.30 22.05 4.18
CA PHE A 232 4.14 21.87 5.37
C PHE A 232 3.43 21.04 6.45
N GLY A 233 2.17 21.36 6.80
CA GLY A 233 1.46 20.70 7.89
C GLY A 233 1.03 19.27 7.53
N VAL A 234 0.27 19.13 6.41
CA VAL A 234 -0.32 17.83 6.06
C VAL A 234 0.70 16.90 5.40
N PHE A 235 1.50 17.40 4.46
CA PHE A 235 2.47 16.55 3.74
C PHE A 235 3.88 16.58 4.35
N GLY A 236 4.28 17.65 5.04
CA GLY A 236 5.60 17.79 5.64
C GLY A 236 5.69 17.24 7.08
N VAL A 237 4.71 17.52 7.94
CA VAL A 237 4.75 17.23 9.38
C VAL A 237 3.87 16.04 9.77
N ALA A 238 2.63 15.99 9.30
CA ALA A 238 1.68 14.96 9.73
C ALA A 238 2.16 13.51 9.51
N PRO A 239 2.79 13.13 8.37
CA PRO A 239 3.30 11.77 8.20
C PRO A 239 4.40 11.40 9.20
N ILE A 240 5.18 12.38 9.68
CA ILE A 240 6.24 12.14 10.65
C ILE A 240 5.62 11.82 12.01
N ILE A 241 4.76 12.70 12.53
CA ILE A 241 4.19 12.53 13.87
C ILE A 241 3.26 11.33 14.00
N THR A 242 2.69 10.85 12.88
CA THR A 242 1.81 9.67 12.88
C THR A 242 2.56 8.34 12.75
N ARG A 243 3.82 8.34 12.27
CA ARG A 243 4.55 7.12 11.91
C ARG A 243 5.82 6.88 12.70
N THR A 244 6.36 7.91 13.36
CA THR A 244 7.60 7.78 14.14
C THR A 244 7.58 8.70 15.35
N SER A 245 8.23 8.25 16.42
CA SER A 245 8.52 9.06 17.60
C SER A 245 9.86 9.82 17.52
N GLU A 246 10.60 9.64 16.41
CA GLU A 246 11.88 10.30 16.23
C GLU A 246 11.70 11.79 15.93
N LEU A 247 12.49 12.62 16.62
CA LEU A 247 12.48 14.07 16.43
C LEU A 247 13.29 14.53 15.22
N LEU A 248 14.28 13.74 14.78
CA LEU A 248 15.20 14.13 13.70
C LEU A 248 14.50 14.51 12.39
N PRO A 249 13.54 13.73 11.86
CA PRO A 249 12.82 14.10 10.63
C PRO A 249 12.02 15.40 10.81
N LEU A 250 11.44 15.62 11.99
CA LEU A 250 10.65 16.82 12.30
C LEU A 250 11.54 18.07 12.33
N VAL A 251 12.68 18.01 13.03
CA VAL A 251 13.67 19.10 13.09
C VAL A 251 14.20 19.42 11.68
N ARG A 252 14.55 18.39 10.92
CA ARG A 252 15.02 18.54 9.54
C ARG A 252 14.01 19.29 8.66
N ASN A 253 12.73 18.87 8.69
CA ASN A 253 11.67 19.48 7.88
C ASN A 253 11.36 20.90 8.34
N GLY A 254 11.38 21.17 9.65
CA GLY A 254 11.26 22.49 10.21
C GLY A 254 12.39 23.43 9.75
N LEU A 255 13.64 22.98 9.82
CA LEU A 255 14.80 23.73 9.32
C LEU A 255 14.72 23.94 7.80
N GLY A 256 14.29 22.94 7.03
CA GLY A 256 14.05 23.06 5.59
C GLY A 256 12.99 24.11 5.27
N PHE A 257 11.89 24.13 6.00
CA PHE A 257 10.82 25.12 5.84
C PHE A 257 11.31 26.55 6.15
N VAL A 258 11.94 26.77 7.30
CA VAL A 258 12.45 28.08 7.72
C VAL A 258 13.57 28.57 6.80
N GLY A 259 14.51 27.67 6.42
CA GLY A 259 15.56 27.99 5.48
C GLY A 259 15.02 28.41 4.10
N ALA A 260 13.99 27.71 3.62
CA ALA A 260 13.34 28.04 2.36
C ALA A 260 12.61 29.40 2.40
N ILE A 261 11.98 29.76 3.54
CA ILE A 261 11.40 31.09 3.76
C ILE A 261 12.49 32.17 3.58
N ALA A 262 13.63 32.03 4.27
CA ALA A 262 14.73 32.99 4.20
C ALA A 262 15.28 33.13 2.78
N VAL A 263 15.53 32.02 2.09
CA VAL A 263 16.04 32.01 0.71
C VAL A 263 15.04 32.69 -0.24
N ALA A 264 13.76 32.32 -0.19
CA ALA A 264 12.75 32.92 -1.06
C ALA A 264 12.56 34.40 -0.82
N TYR A 265 12.58 34.82 0.45
CA TYR A 265 12.52 36.25 0.80
C TYR A 265 13.71 37.05 0.23
N LEU A 266 14.94 36.54 0.36
CA LEU A 266 16.14 37.14 -0.20
C LEU A 266 16.14 37.21 -1.74
N ILE A 267 15.66 36.16 -2.39
CA ILE A 267 15.49 36.12 -3.85
C ILE A 267 14.47 37.17 -4.27
N ALA A 268 13.34 37.27 -3.60
CA ALA A 268 12.31 38.27 -3.88
C ALA A 268 12.85 39.69 -3.70
N GLN A 269 13.65 39.94 -2.67
CA GLN A 269 14.34 41.23 -2.44
C GLN A 269 15.28 41.59 -3.59
N ASN A 270 16.08 40.66 -4.08
CA ASN A 270 17.04 40.91 -5.15
C ASN A 270 16.40 41.09 -6.53
N THR A 271 15.26 40.42 -6.78
CA THR A 271 14.57 40.49 -8.08
C THR A 271 13.60 41.65 -8.13
N ILE A 272 12.64 41.72 -7.22
CA ILE A 272 11.59 42.76 -7.20
C ILE A 272 12.16 44.14 -6.77
N GLY A 273 13.10 44.12 -5.81
CA GLY A 273 13.75 45.35 -5.34
C GLY A 273 14.54 46.07 -6.45
N LYS A 274 15.29 45.31 -7.27
CA LYS A 274 16.04 45.87 -8.40
C LYS A 274 15.16 46.44 -9.51
N THR A 275 14.01 45.81 -9.77
CA THR A 275 13.06 46.30 -10.79
C THR A 275 12.48 47.66 -10.39
N ARG A 276 12.15 47.87 -9.11
CA ARG A 276 11.62 49.12 -8.59
C ARG A 276 12.64 50.28 -8.64
N LEU A 277 13.91 49.98 -8.38
CA LEU A 277 14.98 51.00 -8.47
C LEU A 277 15.16 51.48 -9.92
N LYS A 278 14.99 50.60 -10.90
CA LYS A 278 15.05 50.98 -12.34
C LYS A 278 13.84 51.80 -12.79
N GLU A 279 12.62 51.51 -12.27
CA GLU A 279 11.42 52.28 -12.60
C GLU A 279 11.42 53.67 -11.94
N GLY A 280 11.98 53.81 -10.72
CA GLY A 280 12.12 55.09 -10.03
C GLY A 280 13.18 56.04 -10.61
N ASP A 281 14.13 55.52 -11.40
CA ASP A 281 15.20 56.29 -12.04
C ASP A 281 14.81 56.78 -13.46
N GLN A 282 13.65 56.33 -13.98
CA GLN A 282 13.13 56.74 -15.31
C GLN A 282 11.92 57.69 -15.26
N GLY A 283 11.48 58.12 -14.09
CA GLY A 283 10.40 59.08 -13.84
C GLY A 283 10.92 60.35 -13.21
#